data_05b8a162953d73afafee11dc0f716d07
#
_entry.id   05b8a162953d73afafee11dc0f716d07
#
_cell.length_a   1.000
_cell.length_b   1.000
_cell.length_c   1.000
_cell.angle_alpha   90.00
_cell.angle_beta   90.00
_cell.angle_gamma   90.00
#
_symmetry.space_group_name_H-M   'P 1'
#
loop_
_entity.id
_entity.type
_entity.pdbx_description
1 polymer ?
#
loop_
_entity_poly.entity_id
_entity_poly.type
_entity_poly.pdbx_seq_one_letter_code
_entity_poly.pdbx_strand_id
1 'polypeptide(L)'
;QAHRDFLGNLPNIHMTEHLIFAHAGLRKDVAVEDQIEDDLIWIRGDWLTEPHDFGRIVVHGHTAVDFPEHHGYRVNLDAGAGYFKPLQAAVFEGQDAHVLTKNGRIPLRPKV
;
A
#
# COMPACT_ATOMS: atom_id res chain seq x y z
N GLN A 1 -26.83 -0.14 9.22
CA GLN A 1 -26.74 -1.21 8.19
C GLN A 1 -26.07 -0.71 6.90
N ALA A 2 -26.39 0.50 6.46
CA ALA A 2 -25.78 1.07 5.25
C ALA A 2 -24.26 1.14 5.32
N HIS A 3 -23.69 1.47 6.49
CA HIS A 3 -22.25 1.52 6.69
C HIS A 3 -21.63 0.13 6.60
N ARG A 4 -22.30 -0.90 7.14
CA ARG A 4 -21.82 -2.29 7.03
C ARG A 4 -21.85 -2.78 5.59
N ASP A 5 -22.92 -2.47 4.86
CA ASP A 5 -23.06 -2.86 3.46
C ASP A 5 -21.97 -2.21 2.61
N PHE A 6 -21.71 -0.92 2.84
CA PHE A 6 -20.65 -0.21 2.14
C PHE A 6 -19.28 -0.86 2.38
N LEU A 7 -18.92 -1.09 3.66
CA LEU A 7 -17.63 -1.69 4.02
C LEU A 7 -17.50 -3.13 3.51
N GLY A 8 -18.59 -3.92 3.61
CA GLY A 8 -18.58 -5.32 3.16
C GLY A 8 -18.47 -5.46 1.64
N ASN A 9 -18.84 -4.43 0.89
CA ASN A 9 -18.77 -4.45 -0.57
C ASN A 9 -17.53 -3.77 -1.15
N LEU A 10 -16.62 -3.28 -0.30
CA LEU A 10 -15.37 -2.70 -0.79
C LEU A 10 -14.50 -3.79 -1.45
N PRO A 11 -13.88 -3.47 -2.59
CA PRO A 11 -12.95 -4.43 -3.20
C PRO A 11 -11.70 -4.59 -2.33
N ASN A 12 -11.08 -5.77 -2.40
CA ASN A 12 -9.83 -6.05 -1.69
C ASN A 12 -8.61 -5.54 -2.43
N ILE A 13 -8.77 -5.15 -3.67
CA ILE A 13 -7.71 -4.63 -4.52
C ILE A 13 -8.28 -3.56 -5.45
N HIS A 14 -7.50 -2.53 -5.72
CA HIS A 14 -7.85 -1.48 -6.65
C HIS A 14 -6.66 -1.16 -7.53
N MET A 15 -6.86 -1.03 -8.83
CA MET A 15 -5.78 -0.73 -9.77
C MET A 15 -6.06 0.55 -10.52
N THR A 16 -5.01 1.35 -10.71
CA THR A 16 -4.99 2.48 -11.63
C THR A 16 -3.96 2.20 -12.72
N GLU A 17 -3.75 3.14 -13.63
CA GLU A 17 -2.75 2.98 -14.68
C GLU A 17 -1.34 2.68 -14.13
N HIS A 18 -0.98 3.29 -13.00
CA HIS A 18 0.38 3.24 -12.46
C HIS A 18 0.50 2.53 -11.12
N LEU A 19 -0.60 2.27 -10.44
CA LEU A 19 -0.60 1.82 -9.05
C LEU A 19 -1.54 0.64 -8.83
N ILE A 20 -1.20 -0.19 -7.84
CA ILE A 20 -2.07 -1.23 -7.31
C ILE A 20 -2.21 -0.97 -5.82
N PHE A 21 -3.44 -0.95 -5.31
CA PHE A 21 -3.73 -0.76 -3.90
C PHE A 21 -4.22 -2.06 -3.29
N ALA A 22 -3.61 -2.49 -2.20
CA ALA A 22 -4.03 -3.65 -1.43
C ALA A 22 -3.75 -3.39 0.04
N HIS A 23 -4.53 -3.99 0.96
CA HIS A 23 -4.35 -3.71 2.39
C HIS A 23 -2.96 -4.15 2.89
N ALA A 24 -2.60 -5.43 2.69
CA ALA A 24 -1.34 -5.96 3.20
C ALA A 24 -0.25 -6.07 2.12
N GLY A 25 -0.62 -6.44 0.91
CA GLY A 25 0.32 -6.63 -0.19
C GLY A 25 -0.15 -7.70 -1.16
N LEU A 26 0.76 -8.22 -1.94
CA LEU A 26 0.51 -9.22 -2.96
C LEU A 26 1.49 -10.39 -2.81
N ARG A 27 1.03 -11.59 -3.16
CA ARG A 27 1.93 -12.75 -3.18
C ARG A 27 2.82 -12.70 -4.42
N LYS A 28 4.11 -12.87 -4.18
CA LYS A 28 5.13 -12.96 -5.20
C LYS A 28 4.85 -14.13 -6.16
N ASP A 29 5.18 -13.94 -7.42
CA ASP A 29 5.04 -14.95 -8.47
C ASP A 29 3.59 -15.40 -8.76
N VAL A 30 2.61 -14.64 -8.27
CA VAL A 30 1.19 -14.85 -8.56
C VAL A 30 0.67 -13.63 -9.31
N ALA A 31 0.00 -13.85 -10.44
CA ALA A 31 -0.57 -12.75 -11.21
C ALA A 31 -1.59 -11.97 -10.36
N VAL A 32 -1.74 -10.67 -10.66
CA VAL A 32 -2.63 -9.80 -9.88
C VAL A 32 -4.06 -10.36 -9.84
N GLU A 33 -4.58 -10.84 -10.95
CA GLU A 33 -5.92 -11.41 -11.04
C GLU A 33 -6.09 -12.74 -10.32
N ASP A 34 -5.00 -13.40 -9.96
CA ASP A 34 -5.00 -14.70 -9.28
C ASP A 34 -4.70 -14.57 -7.77
N GLN A 35 -4.53 -13.36 -7.26
CA GLN A 35 -4.29 -13.14 -5.83
C GLN A 35 -5.51 -13.56 -5.02
N ILE A 36 -5.27 -14.19 -3.86
CA ILE A 36 -6.36 -14.61 -2.99
C ILE A 36 -6.58 -13.59 -1.86
N GLU A 37 -7.82 -13.53 -1.37
CA GLU A 37 -8.22 -12.55 -0.34
C GLU A 37 -7.35 -12.60 0.89
N ASP A 38 -7.02 -13.78 1.41
CA ASP A 38 -6.18 -13.92 2.60
C ASP A 38 -4.82 -13.24 2.42
N ASP A 39 -4.20 -13.39 1.26
CA ASP A 39 -2.92 -12.74 0.98
C ASP A 39 -3.06 -11.21 0.91
N LEU A 40 -4.10 -10.73 0.24
CA LEU A 40 -4.35 -9.29 0.12
C LEU A 40 -4.55 -8.60 1.48
N ILE A 41 -5.04 -9.34 2.47
CA ILE A 41 -5.39 -8.81 3.79
C ILE A 41 -4.28 -9.06 4.82
N TRP A 42 -3.55 -10.17 4.73
CA TRP A 42 -2.65 -10.62 5.80
C TRP A 42 -1.19 -10.82 5.42
N ILE A 43 -0.82 -10.73 4.15
CA ILE A 43 0.52 -11.14 3.71
C ILE A 43 1.65 -10.37 4.41
N ARG A 44 2.71 -11.09 4.76
CA ARG A 44 4.00 -10.60 5.24
C ARG A 44 5.10 -11.45 4.58
N GLY A 45 6.24 -11.61 5.21
CA GLY A 45 7.31 -12.48 4.73
C GLY A 45 7.97 -11.97 3.46
N ASP A 46 8.05 -12.80 2.43
CA ASP A 46 8.77 -12.49 1.20
C ASP A 46 8.28 -11.22 0.51
N TRP A 47 6.99 -10.90 0.65
CA TRP A 47 6.42 -9.66 0.14
C TRP A 47 7.19 -8.42 0.65
N LEU A 48 7.63 -8.45 1.89
CA LEU A 48 8.30 -7.33 2.53
C LEU A 48 9.80 -7.28 2.27
N THR A 49 10.41 -8.39 1.87
CA THR A 49 11.87 -8.52 1.77
C THR A 49 12.39 -8.77 0.37
N GLU A 50 11.57 -9.30 -0.53
CA GLU A 50 11.99 -9.66 -1.88
C GLU A 50 11.25 -8.82 -2.93
N PRO A 51 11.96 -7.97 -3.70
CA PRO A 51 11.32 -7.20 -4.76
C PRO A 51 10.66 -8.10 -5.80
N HIS A 52 9.50 -7.64 -6.28
CA HIS A 52 8.79 -8.30 -7.37
C HIS A 52 8.08 -7.25 -8.22
N ASP A 53 8.18 -7.41 -9.53
CA ASP A 53 7.60 -6.44 -10.47
C ASP A 53 6.22 -6.90 -10.91
N PHE A 54 5.18 -6.18 -10.49
CA PHE A 54 3.80 -6.39 -10.94
C PHE A 54 3.43 -5.45 -12.08
N GLY A 55 4.39 -4.73 -12.67
CA GLY A 55 4.14 -3.74 -13.71
C GLY A 55 3.69 -2.39 -13.18
N ARG A 56 3.38 -2.30 -11.90
CA ARG A 56 2.92 -1.08 -11.22
C ARG A 56 3.48 -1.07 -9.80
N ILE A 57 3.57 0.11 -9.20
CA ILE A 57 3.93 0.20 -7.77
C ILE A 57 2.73 -0.22 -6.93
N VAL A 58 2.96 -1.08 -5.95
CA VAL A 58 1.92 -1.54 -5.02
C VAL A 58 1.92 -0.65 -3.79
N VAL A 59 0.77 -0.07 -3.47
CA VAL A 59 0.56 0.76 -2.29
C VAL A 59 -0.18 -0.07 -1.25
N HIS A 60 0.38 -0.18 -0.05
CA HIS A 60 -0.16 -1.07 0.97
C HIS A 60 0.03 -0.53 2.39
N GLY A 61 -0.48 -1.26 3.37
CA GLY A 61 -0.31 -1.02 4.79
C GLY A 61 -0.11 -2.31 5.56
N HIS A 62 -0.88 -2.50 6.62
CA HIS A 62 -0.92 -3.69 7.48
C HIS A 62 0.34 -3.93 8.33
N THR A 63 1.52 -3.78 7.77
CA THR A 63 2.79 -3.91 8.50
C THR A 63 3.26 -2.52 8.88
N ALA A 64 3.00 -2.11 10.11
CA ALA A 64 3.25 -0.74 10.56
C ALA A 64 4.72 -0.38 10.57
N VAL A 65 5.03 0.82 10.11
CA VAL A 65 6.36 1.43 10.12
C VAL A 65 6.28 2.80 10.81
N ASP A 66 7.42 3.45 11.07
CA ASP A 66 7.42 4.74 11.77
C ASP A 66 7.06 5.91 10.87
N PHE A 67 7.36 5.80 9.59
CA PHE A 67 7.05 6.80 8.57
C PHE A 67 6.84 6.07 7.25
N PRO A 68 6.03 6.59 6.31
CA PRO A 68 5.84 5.94 5.01
C PRO A 68 7.15 5.59 4.34
N GLU A 69 7.22 4.40 3.75
CA GLU A 69 8.43 3.86 3.13
C GLU A 69 8.19 3.51 1.68
N HIS A 70 9.14 3.87 0.83
CA HIS A 70 9.14 3.50 -0.58
C HIS A 70 10.27 2.50 -0.83
N HIS A 71 9.93 1.33 -1.32
CA HIS A 71 10.90 0.25 -1.57
C HIS A 71 11.09 -0.04 -3.08
N GLY A 72 10.64 0.86 -3.96
CA GLY A 72 10.74 0.68 -5.40
C GLY A 72 9.52 -0.04 -5.97
N TYR A 73 9.32 -1.30 -5.60
CA TYR A 73 8.18 -2.10 -6.07
C TYR A 73 6.91 -1.87 -5.23
N ARG A 74 7.06 -1.35 -4.03
CA ARG A 74 5.94 -1.10 -3.10
C ARG A 74 6.17 0.16 -2.28
N VAL A 75 5.06 0.75 -1.84
CA VAL A 75 5.06 1.88 -0.90
C VAL A 75 4.16 1.51 0.27
N ASN A 76 4.71 1.56 1.48
CA ASN A 76 3.97 1.29 2.71
C ASN A 76 3.55 2.62 3.35
N LEU A 77 2.24 2.85 3.47
CA LEU A 77 1.69 4.07 4.05
C LEU A 77 1.23 3.90 5.49
N ASP A 78 1.36 2.71 6.08
CA ASP A 78 0.88 2.46 7.44
C ASP A 78 1.92 2.90 8.46
N ALA A 79 1.85 4.13 8.89
CA ALA A 79 2.74 4.69 9.90
C ALA A 79 2.18 4.53 11.33
N GLY A 80 1.31 3.55 11.54
CA GLY A 80 0.85 3.18 12.87
C GLY A 80 -0.35 3.95 13.40
N ALA A 81 -1.19 4.51 12.51
CA ALA A 81 -2.40 5.24 12.95
C ALA A 81 -3.29 4.39 13.85
N GLY A 82 -3.41 3.07 13.56
CA GLY A 82 -4.14 2.14 14.40
C GLY A 82 -3.53 1.92 15.78
N TYR A 83 -2.29 2.34 16.00
CA TYR A 83 -1.57 2.29 17.28
C TYR A 83 -1.40 3.68 17.88
N PHE A 84 -2.33 4.59 17.60
CA PHE A 84 -2.37 5.96 18.11
C PHE A 84 -1.24 6.86 17.61
N LYS A 85 -0.55 6.51 16.55
CA LYS A 85 0.39 7.39 15.87
C LYS A 85 -0.36 8.28 14.87
N PRO A 86 0.23 9.41 14.44
CA PRO A 86 -0.42 10.28 13.46
C PRO A 86 -0.76 9.55 12.16
N LEU A 87 -1.96 9.78 11.65
CA LEU A 87 -2.36 9.27 10.35
C LEU A 87 -1.54 9.99 9.26
N GLN A 88 -0.97 9.22 8.37
CA GLN A 88 -0.21 9.75 7.23
C GLN A 88 -1.04 9.68 5.96
N ALA A 89 -0.82 10.61 5.06
CA ALA A 89 -1.46 10.63 3.76
C ALA A 89 -0.42 10.91 2.68
N ALA A 90 -0.64 10.37 1.49
CA ALA A 90 0.26 10.54 0.37
C ALA A 90 -0.51 10.93 -0.89
N VAL A 91 0.19 11.64 -1.78
CA VAL A 91 -0.31 11.96 -3.13
C VAL A 91 0.59 11.25 -4.13
N PHE A 92 -0.03 10.62 -5.11
CA PHE A 92 0.68 9.99 -6.22
C PHE A 92 0.32 10.71 -7.50
N GLU A 93 1.35 11.08 -8.26
CA GLU A 93 1.21 11.59 -9.62
C GLU A 93 1.94 10.61 -10.54
N GLY A 94 1.19 9.76 -11.27
CA GLY A 94 1.77 8.60 -11.91
C GLY A 94 2.35 7.68 -10.83
N GLN A 95 3.66 7.47 -10.86
CA GLN A 95 4.37 6.71 -9.83
C GLN A 95 5.13 7.58 -8.84
N ASP A 96 5.10 8.90 -9.01
CA ASP A 96 5.76 9.82 -8.07
C ASP A 96 4.93 9.95 -6.81
N ALA A 97 5.55 9.70 -5.68
CA ALA A 97 4.90 9.73 -4.37
C ALA A 97 5.38 10.92 -3.54
N HIS A 98 4.45 11.54 -2.83
CA HIS A 98 4.74 12.61 -1.87
C HIS A 98 3.92 12.38 -0.61
N VAL A 99 4.54 12.58 0.55
CA VAL A 99 3.82 12.56 1.83
C VAL A 99 3.31 13.98 2.11
N LEU A 100 2.05 14.09 2.52
CA LEU A 100 1.46 15.37 2.89
C LEU A 100 1.84 15.72 4.33
N THR A 101 2.36 16.93 4.53
CA THR A 101 2.71 17.44 5.86
C THR A 101 2.07 18.80 6.09
N LYS A 102 2.20 19.32 7.32
CA LYS A 102 1.74 20.67 7.65
C LYS A 102 2.38 21.75 6.76
N ASN A 103 3.59 21.49 6.28
CA ASN A 103 4.37 22.43 5.50
C ASN A 103 4.36 22.13 4.00
N GLY A 104 3.41 21.27 3.55
CA GLY A 104 3.27 20.90 2.14
C GLY A 104 3.71 19.48 1.86
N ARG A 105 4.06 19.21 0.62
CA ARG A 105 4.45 17.87 0.16
C ARG A 105 5.94 17.63 0.39
N ILE A 106 6.26 16.43 0.83
CA ILE A 106 7.65 15.95 0.92
C ILE A 106 7.79 14.75 -0.04
N PRO A 107 8.75 14.77 -0.99
CA PRO A 107 8.95 13.63 -1.88
C PRO A 107 9.26 12.36 -1.09
N LEU A 108 8.60 11.27 -1.46
CA LEU A 108 8.86 9.94 -0.92
C LEU A 108 9.52 9.13 -2.04
N ARG A 109 10.81 8.85 -1.88
CA ARG A 109 11.62 8.22 -2.92
C ARG A 109 12.03 6.81 -2.51
N PRO A 110 12.29 5.93 -3.50
CA PRO A 110 12.78 4.59 -3.20
C PRO A 110 14.07 4.65 -2.38
N LYS A 111 14.15 3.77 -1.41
CA LYS A 111 15.39 3.54 -0.65
C LYS A 111 16.41 2.88 -1.57
N VAL A 112 17.63 3.33 -1.50
CA VAL A 112 18.73 2.80 -2.29
C VAL A 112 19.44 1.68 -1.54
#